data_510217e916124a1799bb8ae5c15c2c48
#
_entry.id   510217e916124a1799bb8ae5c15c2c48
#
_cell.length_a   1.000
_cell.length_b   1.000
_cell.length_c   1.000
_cell.angle_alpha   90.00
_cell.angle_beta   90.00
_cell.angle_gamma   90.00
#
_symmetry.space_group_name_H-M   'P 1'
#
loop_
_entity.id
_entity.type
_entity.pdbx_description
1 polymer ?
#
loop_
_entity_poly.entity_id
_entity_poly.type
_entity_poly.pdbx_seq_one_letter_code
_entity_poly.pdbx_strand_id
1 'polypeptide(L)'
;ERQITNYRNSLPEGAAKSILGFPVFDAYLSDSRWNEAAIATLSLAKKFKKPGILDAEAPVSDQAVELASHVAFSKQGLSHFTNKDDVTASLKVIENDFNSWACVTDGSNGVYFLEEGTLCNLPAPDIKAKDTLGAGDVWHGAFAVCLAEGKSESEAIKFSNLAAAIK
;
A
#
# COMPACT_ATOMS: atom_id res chain seq x y z
N GLU A 1 6.87 15.58 -16.99
CA GLU A 1 6.63 16.09 -15.61
C GLU A 1 5.14 15.99 -15.31
N ARG A 2 4.74 15.12 -14.36
CA ARG A 2 3.37 15.07 -13.86
C ARG A 2 3.12 16.32 -13.01
N GLN A 3 2.27 17.20 -13.46
CA GLN A 3 1.77 18.29 -12.63
C GLN A 3 0.71 17.69 -11.69
N ILE A 4 1.12 17.32 -10.48
CA ILE A 4 0.18 16.86 -9.44
C ILE A 4 -0.48 18.11 -8.88
N THR A 5 -1.73 18.35 -9.28
CA THR A 5 -2.53 19.42 -8.68
C THR A 5 -2.91 19.00 -7.27
N ASN A 6 -2.27 19.62 -6.30
CA ASN A 6 -2.51 19.30 -4.89
C ASN A 6 -3.66 20.13 -4.34
N TYR A 7 -4.87 19.57 -4.31
CA TYR A 7 -6.06 20.21 -3.74
C TYR A 7 -6.12 20.19 -2.21
N ARG A 8 -5.14 19.58 -1.52
CA ARG A 8 -5.11 19.47 -0.05
C ARG A 8 -5.24 20.84 0.63
N ASN A 9 -4.56 21.84 0.09
CA ASN A 9 -4.56 23.19 0.67
C ASN A 9 -5.91 23.92 0.50
N SER A 10 -6.84 23.39 -0.29
CA SER A 10 -8.20 23.94 -0.45
C SER A 10 -9.23 23.27 0.46
N LEU A 11 -8.87 22.20 1.17
CA LEU A 11 -9.77 21.52 2.09
C LEU A 11 -9.80 22.25 3.44
N PRO A 12 -10.97 22.29 4.11
CA PRO A 12 -11.08 22.85 5.44
C PRO A 12 -10.18 22.11 6.44
N GLU A 13 -9.68 22.83 7.44
CA GLU A 13 -8.96 22.22 8.55
C GLU A 13 -9.83 21.12 9.20
N GLY A 14 -9.24 19.95 9.40
CA GLY A 14 -9.93 18.80 9.98
C GLY A 14 -10.87 18.05 9.03
N ALA A 15 -10.85 18.34 7.72
CA ALA A 15 -11.67 17.61 6.73
C ALA A 15 -11.50 16.08 6.82
N ALA A 16 -10.29 15.60 7.09
CA ALA A 16 -10.02 14.17 7.29
C ALA A 16 -10.78 13.56 8.47
N LYS A 17 -11.21 14.36 9.45
CA LYS A 17 -12.00 13.86 10.60
C LYS A 17 -13.37 13.33 10.19
N SER A 18 -13.91 13.77 9.07
CA SER A 18 -15.19 13.26 8.55
C SER A 18 -15.10 11.76 8.20
N ILE A 19 -13.93 11.28 7.84
CA ILE A 19 -13.66 9.87 7.54
C ILE A 19 -13.97 8.99 8.77
N LEU A 20 -13.73 9.49 9.97
CA LEU A 20 -13.96 8.74 11.21
C LEU A 20 -15.45 8.41 11.47
N GLY A 21 -16.38 9.08 10.76
CA GLY A 21 -17.81 8.82 10.77
C GLY A 21 -18.27 7.78 9.73
N PHE A 22 -17.37 7.23 8.93
CA PHE A 22 -17.73 6.26 7.91
C PHE A 22 -18.20 4.92 8.53
N PRO A 23 -19.09 4.19 7.83
CA PRO A 23 -19.53 2.86 8.26
C PRO A 23 -18.37 1.87 8.24
N VAL A 24 -18.60 0.69 8.80
CA VAL A 24 -17.63 -0.40 8.76
C VAL A 24 -17.58 -0.97 7.36
N PHE A 25 -16.38 -1.06 6.81
CA PHE A 25 -16.06 -1.73 5.54
C PHE A 25 -15.23 -2.98 5.80
N ASP A 26 -15.13 -3.87 4.81
CA ASP A 26 -14.37 -5.12 4.94
C ASP A 26 -12.86 -4.93 4.70
N ALA A 27 -12.46 -3.84 4.07
CA ALA A 27 -11.07 -3.37 4.01
C ALA A 27 -11.03 -1.85 3.86
N TYR A 28 -9.88 -1.26 4.16
CA TYR A 28 -9.61 0.17 4.05
C TYR A 28 -8.31 0.37 3.29
N LEU A 29 -8.33 1.24 2.28
CA LEU A 29 -7.17 1.57 1.46
C LEU A 29 -6.97 3.08 1.44
N SER A 30 -5.74 3.53 1.64
CA SER A 30 -5.35 4.94 1.49
C SER A 30 -3.97 5.04 0.88
N ASP A 31 -3.73 6.11 0.14
CA ASP A 31 -2.39 6.50 -0.26
C ASP A 31 -1.70 7.37 0.83
N SER A 32 -0.40 7.59 0.66
CA SER A 32 0.41 8.42 1.58
C SER A 32 0.34 9.92 1.27
N ARG A 33 -0.33 10.34 0.18
CA ARG A 33 -0.29 11.72 -0.29
C ARG A 33 -1.09 12.69 0.56
N TRP A 34 -2.14 12.23 1.23
CA TRP A 34 -2.88 12.99 2.24
C TRP A 34 -2.78 12.30 3.58
N ASN A 35 -1.71 12.61 4.31
CA ASN A 35 -1.34 11.94 5.56
C ASN A 35 -2.46 11.91 6.60
N GLU A 36 -3.20 13.01 6.80
CA GLU A 36 -4.29 13.07 7.76
C GLU A 36 -5.45 12.13 7.39
N ALA A 37 -5.74 11.99 6.10
CA ALA A 37 -6.76 11.04 5.62
C ALA A 37 -6.27 9.61 5.74
N ALA A 38 -5.00 9.34 5.45
CA ALA A 38 -4.41 8.01 5.65
C ALA A 38 -4.50 7.59 7.12
N ILE A 39 -4.08 8.45 8.04
CA ILE A 39 -4.18 8.20 9.49
C ILE A 39 -5.64 7.94 9.91
N ALA A 40 -6.60 8.75 9.46
CA ALA A 40 -8.00 8.56 9.80
C ALA A 40 -8.55 7.22 9.25
N THR A 41 -8.26 6.90 7.99
CA THR A 41 -8.69 5.67 7.32
C THR A 41 -8.11 4.42 7.99
N LEU A 42 -6.81 4.41 8.24
CA LEU A 42 -6.12 3.29 8.86
C LEU A 42 -6.47 3.12 10.34
N SER A 43 -6.80 4.23 11.04
CA SER A 43 -7.35 4.17 12.39
C SER A 43 -8.71 3.45 12.43
N LEU A 44 -9.57 3.64 11.43
CA LEU A 44 -10.82 2.89 11.31
C LEU A 44 -10.57 1.42 11.06
N ALA A 45 -9.66 1.08 10.15
CA ALA A 45 -9.27 -0.30 9.89
C ALA A 45 -8.84 -1.00 11.18
N LYS A 46 -7.91 -0.39 11.92
CA LYS A 46 -7.42 -0.89 13.22
C LYS A 46 -8.54 -1.01 14.25
N LYS A 47 -9.40 0.00 14.37
CA LYS A 47 -10.55 0.01 15.29
C LYS A 47 -11.51 -1.14 15.02
N PHE A 48 -11.82 -1.41 13.75
CA PHE A 48 -12.77 -2.45 13.35
C PHE A 48 -12.12 -3.81 13.07
N LYS A 49 -10.80 -3.94 13.28
CA LYS A 49 -10.03 -5.16 13.03
C LYS A 49 -10.21 -5.68 11.60
N LYS A 50 -10.15 -4.76 10.66
CA LYS A 50 -10.23 -5.03 9.22
C LYS A 50 -8.89 -4.74 8.56
N PRO A 51 -8.58 -5.33 7.39
CA PRO A 51 -7.40 -4.98 6.63
C PRO A 51 -7.32 -3.47 6.37
N GLY A 52 -6.21 -2.86 6.75
CA GLY A 52 -5.88 -1.47 6.48
C GLY A 52 -4.63 -1.42 5.61
N ILE A 53 -4.77 -1.03 4.36
CA ILE A 53 -3.73 -1.05 3.34
C ILE A 53 -3.24 0.38 3.10
N LEU A 54 -1.93 0.57 3.14
CA LEU A 54 -1.27 1.81 2.78
C LEU A 54 -0.54 1.65 1.45
N ASP A 55 -0.95 2.41 0.43
CA ASP A 55 -0.15 2.66 -0.77
C ASP A 55 0.94 3.68 -0.42
N ALA A 56 2.16 3.18 -0.23
CA ALA A 56 3.25 3.92 0.38
C ALA A 56 4.23 4.48 -0.68
N GLU A 57 3.90 5.65 -1.21
CA GLU A 57 4.82 6.47 -2.01
C GLU A 57 5.43 7.59 -1.15
N ALA A 58 6.69 7.92 -1.40
CA ALA A 58 7.37 8.98 -0.65
C ALA A 58 6.70 10.36 -0.82
N PRO A 59 6.57 11.16 0.25
CA PRO A 59 6.95 10.84 1.62
C PRO A 59 5.90 10.01 2.37
N VAL A 60 6.34 9.09 3.22
CA VAL A 60 5.48 8.23 4.05
C VAL A 60 5.71 8.58 5.52
N SER A 61 4.65 8.67 6.33
CA SER A 61 4.79 8.92 7.77
C SER A 61 4.84 7.62 8.57
N ASP A 62 5.66 7.60 9.63
CA ASP A 62 5.76 6.48 10.56
C ASP A 62 4.40 6.11 11.14
N GLN A 63 3.59 7.11 11.50
CA GLN A 63 2.26 6.90 12.07
C GLN A 63 1.31 6.18 11.10
N ALA A 64 1.38 6.48 9.80
CA ALA A 64 0.56 5.77 8.82
C ALA A 64 1.00 4.30 8.68
N VAL A 65 2.31 4.04 8.68
CA VAL A 65 2.87 2.68 8.65
C VAL A 65 2.45 1.90 9.90
N GLU A 66 2.55 2.48 11.09
CA GLU A 66 2.17 1.86 12.37
C GLU A 66 0.68 1.52 12.47
N LEU A 67 -0.18 2.27 11.80
CA LEU A 67 -1.62 2.04 11.79
C LEU A 67 -2.06 1.03 10.73
N ALA A 68 -1.29 0.87 9.67
CA ALA A 68 -1.59 -0.08 8.61
C ALA A 68 -1.38 -1.53 9.07
N SER A 69 -2.22 -2.44 8.62
CA SER A 69 -1.94 -3.88 8.73
C SER A 69 -1.05 -4.37 7.58
N HIS A 70 -1.17 -3.71 6.42
CA HIS A 70 -0.42 -4.03 5.21
C HIS A 70 0.11 -2.74 4.57
N VAL A 71 1.38 -2.73 4.24
CA VAL A 71 2.02 -1.59 3.58
C VAL A 71 2.62 -2.05 2.24
N ALA A 72 2.09 -1.52 1.16
CA ALA A 72 2.63 -1.78 -0.17
C ALA A 72 3.44 -0.57 -0.62
N PHE A 73 4.75 -0.69 -0.56
CA PHE A 73 5.68 0.36 -0.97
C PHE A 73 5.94 0.30 -2.48
N SER A 74 6.10 1.46 -3.11
CA SER A 74 6.94 1.52 -4.29
C SER A 74 8.41 1.30 -3.88
N LYS A 75 9.25 0.82 -4.79
CA LYS A 75 10.69 0.62 -4.51
C LYS A 75 11.37 1.90 -4.00
N GLN A 76 11.04 3.03 -4.62
CA GLN A 76 11.54 4.33 -4.20
C GLN A 76 10.96 4.74 -2.83
N GLY A 77 9.69 4.45 -2.58
CA GLY A 77 9.04 4.73 -1.29
C GLY A 77 9.70 3.98 -0.14
N LEU A 78 10.02 2.69 -0.32
CA LEU A 78 10.69 1.88 0.70
C LEU A 78 12.11 2.37 0.99
N SER A 79 12.92 2.61 -0.06
CA SER A 79 14.29 3.12 0.10
C SER A 79 14.29 4.48 0.82
N HIS A 80 13.38 5.39 0.44
CA HIS A 80 13.24 6.69 1.11
C HIS A 80 12.83 6.54 2.58
N PHE A 81 11.87 5.68 2.88
CA PHE A 81 11.34 5.50 4.24
C PHE A 81 12.37 4.88 5.19
N THR A 82 13.07 3.83 4.74
CA THR A 82 14.03 3.11 5.57
C THR A 82 15.46 3.66 5.50
N ASN A 83 15.73 4.57 4.56
CA ASN A 83 17.07 5.05 4.22
C ASN A 83 18.04 3.89 3.90
N LYS A 84 17.54 2.86 3.20
CA LYS A 84 18.27 1.66 2.79
C LYS A 84 17.92 1.32 1.34
N ASP A 85 18.91 0.84 0.58
CA ASP A 85 18.70 0.37 -0.80
C ASP A 85 18.42 -1.13 -0.88
N ASP A 86 18.83 -1.90 0.13
CA ASP A 86 18.57 -3.34 0.18
C ASP A 86 17.12 -3.61 0.59
N VAL A 87 16.37 -4.24 -0.31
CA VAL A 87 14.94 -4.53 -0.13
C VAL A 87 14.69 -5.45 1.07
N THR A 88 15.53 -6.47 1.25
CA THR A 88 15.38 -7.43 2.35
C THR A 88 15.58 -6.76 3.70
N ALA A 89 16.66 -5.97 3.82
CA ALA A 89 16.95 -5.23 5.05
C ALA A 89 15.86 -4.19 5.35
N SER A 90 15.32 -3.55 4.31
CA SER A 90 14.24 -2.56 4.44
C SER A 90 12.93 -3.19 4.89
N LEU A 91 12.50 -4.30 4.29
CA LEU A 91 11.29 -5.02 4.69
C LEU A 91 11.37 -5.54 6.12
N LYS A 92 12.55 -6.03 6.55
CA LYS A 92 12.78 -6.44 7.95
C LYS A 92 12.62 -5.29 8.94
N VAL A 93 12.98 -4.07 8.59
CA VAL A 93 12.71 -2.88 9.42
C VAL A 93 11.21 -2.70 9.63
N ILE A 94 10.42 -2.82 8.55
CA ILE A 94 8.96 -2.63 8.66
C ILE A 94 8.33 -3.71 9.54
N GLU A 95 8.69 -4.98 9.35
CA GLU A 95 8.15 -6.08 10.16
C GLU A 95 8.53 -5.95 11.64
N ASN A 96 9.79 -5.59 11.93
CA ASN A 96 10.29 -5.56 13.31
C ASN A 96 9.87 -4.31 14.06
N ASP A 97 9.92 -3.15 13.42
CA ASP A 97 9.75 -1.86 14.11
C ASP A 97 8.29 -1.39 14.11
N PHE A 98 7.50 -1.80 13.10
CA PHE A 98 6.10 -1.35 12.93
C PHE A 98 5.07 -2.48 13.09
N ASN A 99 5.49 -3.74 13.14
CA ASN A 99 4.61 -4.91 13.22
C ASN A 99 3.53 -4.92 12.11
N SER A 100 3.89 -4.44 10.92
CA SER A 100 3.05 -4.39 9.73
C SER A 100 3.59 -5.34 8.69
N TRP A 101 2.72 -6.09 8.03
CA TRP A 101 3.14 -6.83 6.84
C TRP A 101 3.49 -5.86 5.71
N ALA A 102 4.58 -6.10 4.99
CA ALA A 102 5.02 -5.21 3.93
C ALA A 102 5.43 -5.93 2.64
N CYS A 103 5.18 -5.25 1.52
CA CYS A 103 5.69 -5.65 0.22
C CYS A 103 6.21 -4.45 -0.58
N VAL A 104 6.94 -4.78 -1.65
CA VAL A 104 7.44 -3.79 -2.63
C VAL A 104 6.93 -4.13 -4.00
N THR A 105 6.23 -3.19 -4.62
CA THR A 105 5.84 -3.27 -6.03
C THR A 105 6.99 -2.74 -6.91
N ASP A 106 7.41 -3.53 -7.91
CA ASP A 106 8.52 -3.20 -8.82
C ASP A 106 8.12 -3.39 -10.30
N GLY A 107 6.95 -2.91 -10.67
CA GLY A 107 6.46 -2.92 -12.04
C GLY A 107 6.49 -4.32 -12.68
N SER A 108 7.17 -4.47 -13.81
CA SER A 108 7.30 -5.75 -14.52
C SER A 108 8.08 -6.82 -13.75
N ASN A 109 8.86 -6.45 -12.75
CA ASN A 109 9.56 -7.40 -11.88
C ASN A 109 8.63 -8.05 -10.86
N GLY A 110 7.40 -7.54 -10.71
CA GLY A 110 6.39 -8.06 -9.79
C GLY A 110 6.50 -7.49 -8.39
N VAL A 111 6.29 -8.32 -7.39
CA VAL A 111 6.18 -7.91 -5.99
C VAL A 111 7.12 -8.73 -5.13
N TYR A 112 7.88 -8.04 -4.28
CA TYR A 112 8.78 -8.63 -3.30
C TYR A 112 8.18 -8.48 -1.90
N PHE A 113 8.29 -9.50 -1.08
CA PHE A 113 7.83 -9.54 0.31
C PHE A 113 8.66 -10.56 1.11
N LEU A 114 8.52 -10.55 2.42
CA LEU A 114 9.15 -11.57 3.27
C LEU A 114 8.14 -12.67 3.61
N GLU A 115 8.59 -13.91 3.52
CA GLU A 115 7.89 -15.09 4.03
C GLU A 115 8.83 -15.80 5.00
N GLU A 116 8.48 -15.86 6.25
CA GLU A 116 9.34 -16.40 7.33
C GLU A 116 10.75 -15.79 7.33
N GLY A 117 10.84 -14.47 7.09
CA GLY A 117 12.10 -13.72 7.04
C GLY A 117 12.95 -13.93 5.78
N THR A 118 12.46 -14.71 4.81
CA THR A 118 13.09 -14.95 3.51
C THR A 118 12.45 -14.09 2.44
N LEU A 119 13.27 -13.44 1.60
CA LEU A 119 12.76 -12.63 0.49
C LEU A 119 12.15 -13.51 -0.59
N CYS A 120 10.88 -13.32 -0.85
CA CYS A 120 10.11 -13.94 -1.92
C CYS A 120 9.79 -12.94 -3.03
N ASN A 121 9.63 -13.44 -4.25
CA ASN A 121 9.17 -12.66 -5.39
C ASN A 121 8.02 -13.37 -6.09
N LEU A 122 6.93 -12.64 -6.32
CA LEU A 122 5.84 -13.06 -7.21
C LEU A 122 5.88 -12.18 -8.46
N PRO A 123 6.32 -12.73 -9.61
CA PRO A 123 6.54 -11.97 -10.83
C PRO A 123 5.22 -11.42 -11.39
N ALA A 124 5.30 -10.28 -12.07
CA ALA A 124 4.21 -9.79 -12.88
C ALA A 124 4.05 -10.66 -14.14
N PRO A 125 2.84 -10.72 -14.73
CA PRO A 125 2.65 -11.38 -16.01
C PRO A 125 3.52 -10.76 -17.10
N ASP A 126 4.10 -11.58 -17.96
CA ASP A 126 4.85 -11.11 -19.13
C ASP A 126 3.89 -10.62 -20.20
N ILE A 127 3.70 -9.30 -20.25
CA ILE A 127 2.81 -8.62 -21.19
C ILE A 127 3.52 -7.47 -21.89
N LYS A 128 3.09 -7.14 -23.07
CA LYS A 128 3.50 -5.90 -23.74
C LYS A 128 2.56 -4.77 -23.31
N ALA A 129 2.96 -4.06 -22.25
CA ALA A 129 2.19 -2.92 -21.74
C ALA A 129 2.02 -1.85 -22.82
N LYS A 130 0.79 -1.35 -22.97
CA LYS A 130 0.46 -0.22 -23.85
C LYS A 130 0.34 1.08 -23.07
N ASP A 131 -0.24 1.01 -21.88
CA ASP A 131 -0.40 2.12 -20.97
C ASP A 131 -0.30 1.59 -19.51
N THR A 132 0.55 2.20 -18.71
CA THR A 132 0.75 1.82 -17.30
C THR A 132 0.14 2.81 -16.31
N LEU A 133 -0.54 3.85 -16.80
CA LEU A 133 -1.13 4.87 -15.94
C LEU A 133 -2.24 4.26 -15.08
N GLY A 134 -2.13 4.34 -13.75
CA GLY A 134 -3.10 3.78 -12.80
C GLY A 134 -3.02 2.26 -12.62
N ALA A 135 -2.01 1.58 -13.19
CA ALA A 135 -1.82 0.15 -12.93
C ALA A 135 -1.54 -0.13 -11.46
N GLY A 136 -0.80 0.75 -10.78
CA GLY A 136 -0.60 0.70 -9.32
C GLY A 136 -1.91 0.82 -8.56
N ASP A 137 -2.76 1.79 -8.92
CA ASP A 137 -4.06 2.00 -8.26
C ASP A 137 -4.95 0.75 -8.40
N VAL A 138 -4.98 0.14 -9.59
CA VAL A 138 -5.70 -1.13 -9.84
C VAL A 138 -5.11 -2.26 -8.98
N TRP A 139 -3.78 -2.34 -8.90
CA TRP A 139 -3.10 -3.33 -8.07
C TRP A 139 -3.51 -3.21 -6.59
N HIS A 140 -3.42 -2.01 -6.01
CA HIS A 140 -3.77 -1.77 -4.60
C HIS A 140 -5.26 -2.03 -4.32
N GLY A 141 -6.14 -1.62 -5.23
CA GLY A 141 -7.58 -1.91 -5.12
C GLY A 141 -7.88 -3.42 -5.14
N ALA A 142 -7.27 -4.16 -6.06
CA ALA A 142 -7.41 -5.61 -6.16
C ALA A 142 -6.86 -6.32 -4.92
N PHE A 143 -5.72 -5.87 -4.40
CA PHE A 143 -5.11 -6.39 -3.18
C PHE A 143 -6.04 -6.20 -1.98
N ALA A 144 -6.61 -5.01 -1.82
CA ALA A 144 -7.55 -4.71 -0.75
C ALA A 144 -8.81 -5.60 -0.81
N VAL A 145 -9.37 -5.83 -2.01
CA VAL A 145 -10.52 -6.73 -2.19
C VAL A 145 -10.18 -8.16 -1.79
N CYS A 146 -9.03 -8.68 -2.22
CA CYS A 146 -8.60 -10.02 -1.86
C CYS A 146 -8.44 -10.21 -0.35
N LEU A 147 -7.84 -9.23 0.34
CA LEU A 147 -7.70 -9.26 1.80
C LEU A 147 -9.06 -9.16 2.50
N ALA A 148 -10.00 -8.36 1.98
CA ALA A 148 -11.37 -8.28 2.48
C ALA A 148 -12.10 -9.63 2.38
N GLU A 149 -11.81 -10.40 1.32
CA GLU A 149 -12.33 -11.77 1.12
C GLU A 149 -11.60 -12.84 1.97
N GLY A 150 -10.60 -12.46 2.75
CA GLY A 150 -9.84 -13.38 3.61
C GLY A 150 -8.81 -14.22 2.87
N LYS A 151 -8.38 -13.82 1.68
CA LYS A 151 -7.28 -14.48 0.97
C LYS A 151 -5.94 -14.19 1.63
N SER A 152 -4.99 -15.09 1.47
CA SER A 152 -3.59 -14.85 1.89
C SER A 152 -2.94 -13.75 1.05
N GLU A 153 -1.89 -13.14 1.59
CA GLU A 153 -1.13 -12.10 0.92
C GLU A 153 -0.57 -12.57 -0.43
N SER A 154 -0.06 -13.79 -0.50
CA SER A 154 0.44 -14.41 -1.74
C SER A 154 -0.65 -14.55 -2.80
N GLU A 155 -1.87 -14.97 -2.42
CA GLU A 155 -3.02 -15.07 -3.33
C GLU A 155 -3.47 -13.69 -3.78
N ALA A 156 -3.51 -12.73 -2.84
CA ALA A 156 -3.85 -11.35 -3.13
C ALA A 156 -2.86 -10.71 -4.11
N ILE A 157 -1.55 -10.92 -3.94
CA ILE A 157 -0.51 -10.43 -4.87
C ILE A 157 -0.71 -11.03 -6.26
N LYS A 158 -0.89 -12.36 -6.36
CA LYS A 158 -1.10 -13.04 -7.66
C LYS A 158 -2.28 -12.47 -8.41
N PHE A 159 -3.41 -12.28 -7.72
CA PHE A 159 -4.60 -11.69 -8.31
C PHE A 159 -4.36 -10.24 -8.73
N SER A 160 -3.72 -9.44 -7.87
CA SER A 160 -3.43 -8.03 -8.13
C SER A 160 -2.48 -7.82 -9.32
N ASN A 161 -1.46 -8.68 -9.44
CA ASN A 161 -0.55 -8.68 -10.58
C ASN A 161 -1.31 -8.93 -11.90
N LEU A 162 -2.27 -9.87 -11.91
CA LEU A 162 -3.13 -10.13 -13.07
C LEU A 162 -4.07 -8.96 -13.35
N ALA A 163 -4.72 -8.40 -12.33
CA ALA A 163 -5.63 -7.27 -12.47
C ALA A 163 -4.92 -6.05 -13.07
N ALA A 164 -3.73 -5.72 -12.56
CA ALA A 164 -2.92 -4.62 -13.07
C ALA A 164 -2.42 -4.86 -14.51
N ALA A 165 -2.19 -6.12 -14.90
CA ALA A 165 -1.75 -6.48 -16.25
C ALA A 165 -2.86 -6.38 -17.30
N ILE A 166 -4.12 -6.56 -16.91
CA ILE A 166 -5.29 -6.49 -17.81
C ILE A 166 -5.70 -5.03 -18.09
N LYS A 167 -5.43 -4.13 -17.13
CA LYS A 167 -5.73 -2.71 -17.23
C LYS A 167 -4.98 -2.05 -18.40
#